data_1e318d070a219a2a3e4facbec9c2f8a6
#
_entry.id   1e318d070a219a2a3e4facbec9c2f8a6
#
_cell.length_a   1.000
_cell.length_b   1.000
_cell.length_c   1.000
_cell.angle_alpha   90.00
_cell.angle_beta   90.00
_cell.angle_gamma   90.00
#
_symmetry.space_group_name_H-M   'P 1'
#
loop_
_entity.id
_entity.type
_entity.pdbx_description
1 polymer ?
#
loop_
_entity_poly.entity_id
_entity_poly.type
_entity_poly.pdbx_seq_one_letter_code
_entity_poly.pdbx_strand_id
1 'polypeptide(L)'
;MNFKDLGLSEEILRSINEKGYQEPTEIQNKAIPHILMGRDILGCAQTGTGKTGSFVMPLVEILNTGKSKSRMPRSLILAPTRELAMQVSEEFNFINKYTKLQMALLIGGVSFTEQDTKLAKGVDVLVATPGRLLDHIDRGKVIIKEVKLLIIDEADRMLDMGFIPDIIKINKLLPRIRQTLFFSATLSKEIRNIGKDLLINPKEVTITPNLSTSENIESYYIKFKNRKKIENLISLIEVEKIKNAVIFCNKKRDIETVNASLIKNKFKTVCLHGDMDQSSRIKSLDDFKKGSVQILIASDVAARGIDVDGLSHVFNYDVPNNPEDYVHRVGRTGRAGKKGKAFTLCEDKDEKNILSIENLIKNKIEIIDFEEINLENDKVDNKKVLSKDKEKINPQKKHRTKFLPIENYINFKESGKIPDFLN
;
A
#
# COMPACT_ATOMS: atom_id res chain seq x y z
N MET A 1 8.79 22.82 -12.11
CA MET A 1 8.06 22.51 -13.36
C MET A 1 6.59 22.42 -12.99
N ASN A 2 5.71 23.11 -13.67
CA ASN A 2 4.27 23.16 -13.34
C ASN A 2 3.53 22.16 -14.26
N PHE A 3 2.33 21.73 -13.91
CA PHE A 3 1.49 20.87 -14.77
C PHE A 3 1.26 21.46 -16.17
N LYS A 4 1.20 22.78 -16.29
CA LYS A 4 1.10 23.49 -17.59
C LYS A 4 2.29 23.22 -18.52
N ASP A 5 3.45 22.96 -17.96
CA ASP A 5 4.69 22.71 -18.72
C ASP A 5 4.78 21.28 -19.25
N LEU A 6 3.85 20.39 -18.83
CA LEU A 6 3.86 18.97 -19.19
C LEU A 6 3.16 18.66 -20.52
N GLY A 7 2.52 19.63 -21.18
CA GLY A 7 1.83 19.42 -22.46
C GLY A 7 0.43 18.83 -22.32
N LEU A 8 -0.23 19.05 -21.18
CA LEU A 8 -1.62 18.64 -20.94
C LEU A 8 -2.61 19.72 -21.35
N SER A 9 -3.77 19.34 -21.87
CA SER A 9 -4.85 20.24 -22.28
C SER A 9 -5.54 20.93 -21.11
N GLU A 10 -6.24 22.02 -21.40
CA GLU A 10 -6.96 22.83 -20.40
C GLU A 10 -8.03 22.00 -19.64
N GLU A 11 -8.68 21.03 -20.29
CA GLU A 11 -9.66 20.14 -19.67
C GLU A 11 -9.03 19.31 -18.55
N ILE A 12 -7.83 18.77 -18.79
CA ILE A 12 -7.10 17.98 -17.82
C ILE A 12 -6.52 18.87 -16.71
N LEU A 13 -5.95 20.02 -17.08
CA LEU A 13 -5.45 21.00 -16.11
C LEU A 13 -6.53 21.48 -15.15
N ARG A 14 -7.75 21.66 -15.65
CA ARG A 14 -8.91 21.99 -14.81
C ARG A 14 -9.24 20.88 -13.82
N SER A 15 -9.25 19.61 -14.24
CA SER A 15 -9.46 18.47 -13.35
C SER A 15 -8.37 18.41 -12.28
N ILE A 16 -7.11 18.59 -12.65
CA ILE A 16 -5.95 18.60 -11.74
C ILE A 16 -6.11 19.67 -10.65
N ASN A 17 -6.49 20.90 -11.06
CA ASN A 17 -6.70 22.02 -10.12
C ASN A 17 -7.85 21.74 -9.15
N GLU A 18 -8.96 21.18 -9.62
CA GLU A 18 -10.09 20.82 -8.76
C GLU A 18 -9.75 19.73 -7.75
N LYS A 19 -8.79 18.85 -8.08
CA LYS A 19 -8.27 17.83 -7.15
C LYS A 19 -7.32 18.40 -6.12
N GLY A 20 -6.91 19.66 -6.28
CA GLY A 20 -5.98 20.34 -5.38
C GLY A 20 -4.51 19.96 -5.61
N TYR A 21 -4.18 19.38 -6.76
CA TYR A 21 -2.80 19.11 -7.13
C TYR A 21 -2.11 20.43 -7.52
N GLN A 22 -1.13 20.85 -6.74
CA GLN A 22 -0.41 22.11 -6.96
C GLN A 22 0.76 21.95 -7.93
N GLU A 23 1.58 20.93 -7.69
CA GLU A 23 2.79 20.65 -8.47
C GLU A 23 2.85 19.16 -8.85
N PRO A 24 3.39 18.86 -10.04
CA PRO A 24 3.58 17.47 -10.45
C PRO A 24 4.67 16.81 -9.62
N THR A 25 4.43 15.57 -9.25
CA THR A 25 5.43 14.75 -8.55
C THR A 25 6.61 14.42 -9.47
N GLU A 26 7.71 13.94 -8.90
CA GLU A 26 8.92 13.61 -9.66
C GLU A 26 8.65 12.58 -10.77
N ILE A 27 7.85 11.53 -10.50
CA ILE A 27 7.48 10.52 -11.51
C ILE A 27 6.64 11.15 -12.62
N GLN A 28 5.71 12.05 -12.28
CA GLN A 28 4.88 12.75 -13.24
C GLN A 28 5.72 13.66 -14.14
N ASN A 29 6.61 14.46 -13.56
CA ASN A 29 7.53 15.32 -14.30
C ASN A 29 8.40 14.55 -15.30
N LYS A 30 8.91 13.37 -14.89
CA LYS A 30 9.80 12.57 -15.72
C LYS A 30 9.08 11.69 -16.73
N ALA A 31 7.88 11.18 -16.42
CA ALA A 31 7.19 10.22 -17.28
C ALA A 31 6.25 10.87 -18.30
N ILE A 32 5.42 11.84 -17.87
CA ILE A 32 4.35 12.42 -18.72
C ILE A 32 4.87 12.91 -20.08
N PRO A 33 5.94 13.72 -20.17
CA PRO A 33 6.42 14.20 -21.48
C PRO A 33 6.81 13.06 -22.43
N HIS A 34 7.47 12.02 -21.92
CA HIS A 34 7.86 10.88 -22.74
C HIS A 34 6.66 10.02 -23.18
N ILE A 35 5.64 9.91 -22.34
CA ILE A 35 4.39 9.21 -22.69
C ILE A 35 3.67 9.95 -23.80
N LEU A 36 3.57 11.27 -23.72
CA LEU A 36 2.95 12.11 -24.76
C LEU A 36 3.74 12.06 -26.09
N MET A 37 5.06 11.84 -26.05
CA MET A 37 5.89 11.59 -27.23
C MET A 37 5.72 10.18 -27.82
N GLY A 38 4.83 9.33 -27.29
CA GLY A 38 4.57 7.98 -27.78
C GLY A 38 5.67 6.96 -27.42
N ARG A 39 6.55 7.25 -26.44
CA ARG A 39 7.63 6.31 -26.03
C ARG A 39 7.10 5.30 -25.04
N ASP A 40 7.60 4.08 -25.14
CA ASP A 40 7.45 3.07 -24.08
C ASP A 40 8.16 3.51 -22.82
N ILE A 41 7.59 3.18 -21.67
CA ILE A 41 8.14 3.53 -20.35
C ILE A 41 8.40 2.27 -19.53
N LEU A 42 9.59 2.18 -18.94
CA LEU A 42 9.89 1.33 -17.80
C LEU A 42 9.98 2.22 -16.56
N GLY A 43 8.89 2.31 -15.81
CA GLY A 43 8.76 3.18 -14.65
C GLY A 43 9.02 2.42 -13.33
N CYS A 44 9.97 2.88 -12.53
CA CYS A 44 10.21 2.37 -11.19
C CYS A 44 9.92 3.45 -10.16
N ALA A 45 8.86 3.27 -9.39
CA ALA A 45 8.48 4.18 -8.33
C ALA A 45 7.59 3.49 -7.29
N GLN A 46 7.73 3.84 -6.03
CA GLN A 46 6.90 3.30 -4.95
C GLN A 46 5.44 3.76 -5.02
N THR A 47 4.55 3.08 -4.30
CA THR A 47 3.16 3.50 -4.12
C THR A 47 3.12 4.85 -3.39
N GLY A 48 2.18 5.75 -3.76
CA GLY A 48 2.06 7.08 -3.17
C GLY A 48 2.98 8.16 -3.77
N THR A 49 3.81 7.83 -4.76
CA THR A 49 4.65 8.80 -5.50
C THR A 49 3.91 9.53 -6.62
N GLY A 50 2.62 9.24 -6.83
CA GLY A 50 1.83 9.82 -7.93
C GLY A 50 1.89 9.02 -9.24
N LYS A 51 2.29 7.72 -9.21
CA LYS A 51 2.34 6.84 -10.39
C LYS A 51 1.04 6.84 -11.19
N THR A 52 -0.11 6.63 -10.52
CA THR A 52 -1.41 6.54 -11.20
C THR A 52 -1.68 7.79 -12.03
N GLY A 53 -1.47 8.97 -11.45
CA GLY A 53 -1.58 10.22 -12.20
C GLY A 53 -0.60 10.32 -13.37
N SER A 54 0.62 9.77 -13.23
CA SER A 54 1.66 9.84 -14.26
C SER A 54 1.30 9.12 -15.56
N PHE A 55 0.39 8.14 -15.52
CA PHE A 55 -0.10 7.47 -16.72
C PHE A 55 -1.57 7.81 -17.06
N VAL A 56 -2.43 8.10 -16.08
CA VAL A 56 -3.84 8.45 -16.35
C VAL A 56 -3.96 9.81 -17.05
N MET A 57 -3.22 10.83 -16.59
CA MET A 57 -3.26 12.16 -17.23
C MET A 57 -2.89 12.11 -18.71
N PRO A 58 -1.72 11.58 -19.12
CA PRO A 58 -1.37 11.50 -20.53
C PRO A 58 -2.22 10.50 -21.31
N LEU A 59 -2.76 9.44 -20.68
CA LEU A 59 -3.72 8.54 -21.33
C LEU A 59 -4.98 9.31 -21.78
N VAL A 60 -5.56 10.10 -20.88
CA VAL A 60 -6.75 10.91 -21.20
C VAL A 60 -6.42 11.92 -22.31
N GLU A 61 -5.26 12.58 -22.25
CA GLU A 61 -4.79 13.49 -23.28
C GLU A 61 -4.69 12.82 -24.65
N ILE A 62 -3.99 11.69 -24.74
CA ILE A 62 -3.78 10.93 -25.99
C ILE A 62 -5.12 10.48 -26.60
N LEU A 63 -6.04 10.01 -25.77
CA LEU A 63 -7.32 9.47 -26.24
C LEU A 63 -8.35 10.57 -26.54
N ASN A 64 -8.24 11.75 -25.92
CA ASN A 64 -9.15 12.88 -26.15
C ASN A 64 -9.00 13.46 -27.57
N THR A 65 -7.83 13.35 -28.18
CA THR A 65 -7.53 13.86 -29.52
C THR A 65 -8.14 13.06 -30.66
N GLY A 66 -8.85 11.96 -30.40
CA GLY A 66 -9.42 11.10 -31.43
C GLY A 66 -10.71 10.39 -31.02
N LYS A 67 -11.57 10.08 -31.99
CA LYS A 67 -12.75 9.23 -31.75
C LYS A 67 -12.47 7.80 -32.18
N SER A 68 -12.91 6.82 -31.36
CA SER A 68 -12.96 5.44 -31.81
C SER A 68 -13.96 5.29 -32.96
N LYS A 69 -13.51 4.70 -34.06
CA LYS A 69 -14.40 4.33 -35.21
C LYS A 69 -15.13 2.99 -34.90
N SER A 70 -14.67 2.23 -33.96
CA SER A 70 -15.22 0.94 -33.53
C SER A 70 -15.58 1.02 -32.04
N ARG A 71 -16.47 0.15 -31.59
CA ARG A 71 -16.82 0.03 -30.15
C ARG A 71 -15.74 -0.72 -29.34
N MET A 72 -14.51 -0.82 -29.86
CA MET A 72 -13.40 -1.53 -29.23
C MET A 72 -12.54 -0.58 -28.38
N PRO A 73 -11.98 -1.05 -27.28
CA PRO A 73 -11.12 -0.25 -26.42
C PRO A 73 -9.83 0.16 -27.13
N ARG A 74 -9.44 1.41 -26.93
CA ARG A 74 -8.17 1.98 -27.43
C ARG A 74 -7.04 1.90 -26.42
N SER A 75 -7.38 1.74 -25.15
CA SER A 75 -6.39 1.53 -24.07
C SER A 75 -6.81 0.43 -23.14
N LEU A 76 -5.80 -0.27 -22.58
CA LEU A 76 -5.94 -1.31 -21.57
C LEU A 76 -5.00 -1.00 -20.40
N ILE A 77 -5.54 -0.97 -19.19
CA ILE A 77 -4.80 -0.86 -17.94
C ILE A 77 -4.98 -2.16 -17.17
N LEU A 78 -3.87 -2.85 -16.88
CA LEU A 78 -3.84 -4.04 -16.05
C LEU A 78 -3.38 -3.68 -14.64
N ALA A 79 -4.11 -4.13 -13.65
CA ALA A 79 -3.81 -3.98 -12.23
C ALA A 79 -3.89 -5.35 -11.52
N PRO A 80 -2.99 -5.64 -10.54
CA PRO A 80 -2.93 -6.95 -9.89
C PRO A 80 -4.15 -7.27 -9.02
N THR A 81 -4.76 -6.25 -8.42
CA THR A 81 -5.87 -6.41 -7.48
C THR A 81 -7.10 -5.62 -7.89
N ARG A 82 -8.26 -6.03 -7.37
CA ARG A 82 -9.54 -5.37 -7.61
C ARG A 82 -9.53 -3.94 -7.06
N GLU A 83 -8.95 -3.78 -5.89
CA GLU A 83 -8.85 -2.52 -5.17
C GLU A 83 -8.01 -1.51 -5.96
N LEU A 84 -6.84 -1.93 -6.47
CA LEU A 84 -6.01 -1.05 -7.30
C LEU A 84 -6.71 -0.71 -8.61
N ALA A 85 -7.37 -1.67 -9.26
CA ALA A 85 -8.15 -1.41 -10.46
C ALA A 85 -9.28 -0.39 -10.21
N MET A 86 -9.94 -0.46 -9.04
CA MET A 86 -10.95 0.52 -8.63
C MET A 86 -10.33 1.91 -8.44
N GLN A 87 -9.18 2.02 -7.77
CA GLN A 87 -8.49 3.30 -7.56
C GLN A 87 -8.04 3.93 -8.88
N VAL A 88 -7.51 3.12 -9.80
CA VAL A 88 -7.17 3.59 -11.16
C VAL A 88 -8.43 4.09 -11.88
N SER A 89 -9.56 3.39 -11.73
CA SER A 89 -10.85 3.77 -12.29
C SER A 89 -11.37 5.10 -11.70
N GLU A 90 -11.25 5.30 -10.40
CA GLU A 90 -11.61 6.55 -9.71
C GLU A 90 -10.74 7.71 -10.19
N GLU A 91 -9.42 7.49 -10.27
CA GLU A 91 -8.48 8.50 -10.79
C GLU A 91 -8.81 8.87 -12.24
N PHE A 92 -9.07 7.86 -13.09
CA PHE A 92 -9.48 8.08 -14.46
C PHE A 92 -10.76 8.90 -14.55
N ASN A 93 -11.80 8.53 -13.81
CA ASN A 93 -13.08 9.26 -13.83
C ASN A 93 -12.92 10.71 -13.39
N PHE A 94 -12.04 10.96 -12.42
CA PHE A 94 -11.76 12.31 -11.96
C PHE A 94 -11.05 13.15 -13.03
N ILE A 95 -9.98 12.62 -13.62
CA ILE A 95 -9.22 13.33 -14.67
C ILE A 95 -10.07 13.48 -15.94
N ASN A 96 -10.91 12.49 -16.27
CA ASN A 96 -11.81 12.48 -17.41
C ASN A 96 -13.06 13.38 -17.28
N LYS A 97 -13.20 14.11 -16.17
CA LYS A 97 -14.41 14.88 -15.83
C LYS A 97 -14.86 15.84 -16.94
N TYR A 98 -13.93 16.44 -17.67
CA TYR A 98 -14.18 17.40 -18.73
C TYR A 98 -13.97 16.84 -20.14
N THR A 99 -13.69 15.55 -20.27
CA THR A 99 -13.62 14.80 -21.53
C THR A 99 -14.81 13.84 -21.67
N LYS A 100 -14.94 13.13 -22.77
CA LYS A 100 -16.10 12.26 -23.05
C LYS A 100 -15.72 10.79 -23.19
N LEU A 101 -14.55 10.40 -22.68
CA LEU A 101 -14.08 9.03 -22.80
C LEU A 101 -14.92 8.08 -21.93
N GLN A 102 -15.20 6.91 -22.48
CA GLN A 102 -15.94 5.84 -21.78
C GLN A 102 -14.98 4.79 -21.24
N MET A 103 -15.22 4.36 -20.02
CA MET A 103 -14.38 3.35 -19.37
C MET A 103 -15.22 2.22 -18.80
N ALA A 104 -14.70 0.98 -18.88
CA ALA A 104 -15.22 -0.16 -18.15
C ALA A 104 -14.16 -0.73 -17.21
N LEU A 105 -14.60 -1.07 -16.01
CA LEU A 105 -13.82 -1.75 -14.96
C LEU A 105 -14.19 -3.24 -14.97
N LEU A 106 -13.21 -4.11 -15.22
CA LEU A 106 -13.36 -5.57 -15.28
C LEU A 106 -12.61 -6.24 -14.14
N ILE A 107 -13.33 -6.54 -13.08
CA ILE A 107 -12.78 -7.15 -11.86
C ILE A 107 -13.59 -8.36 -11.41
N GLY A 108 -12.94 -9.29 -10.74
CA GLY A 108 -13.61 -10.44 -10.12
C GLY A 108 -14.52 -10.03 -8.96
N GLY A 109 -15.44 -10.92 -8.55
CA GLY A 109 -16.35 -10.66 -7.43
C GLY A 109 -17.50 -9.70 -7.72
N VAL A 110 -17.62 -9.20 -8.95
CA VAL A 110 -18.74 -8.39 -9.44
C VAL A 110 -19.46 -9.15 -10.54
N SER A 111 -20.78 -8.91 -10.68
CA SER A 111 -21.60 -9.58 -11.71
C SER A 111 -21.05 -9.33 -13.12
N PHE A 112 -21.02 -10.39 -13.93
CA PHE A 112 -20.69 -10.28 -15.35
C PHE A 112 -21.69 -9.40 -16.10
N THR A 113 -22.98 -9.49 -15.75
CA THR A 113 -24.05 -8.74 -16.43
C THR A 113 -23.84 -7.23 -16.38
N GLU A 114 -23.40 -6.70 -15.24
CA GLU A 114 -23.11 -5.27 -15.09
C GLU A 114 -21.93 -4.84 -15.97
N GLN A 115 -20.88 -5.67 -16.01
CA GLN A 115 -19.70 -5.42 -16.83
C GLN A 115 -20.04 -5.53 -18.33
N ASP A 116 -20.80 -6.55 -18.71
CA ASP A 116 -21.27 -6.76 -20.10
C ASP A 116 -22.12 -5.60 -20.59
N THR A 117 -22.99 -5.04 -19.73
CA THR A 117 -23.82 -3.88 -20.09
C THR A 117 -22.99 -2.63 -20.42
N LYS A 118 -21.88 -2.41 -19.67
CA LYS A 118 -20.95 -1.31 -19.96
C LYS A 118 -20.18 -1.56 -21.26
N LEU A 119 -19.69 -2.78 -21.45
CA LEU A 119 -18.95 -3.17 -22.64
C LEU A 119 -19.79 -3.04 -23.91
N ALA A 120 -21.08 -3.41 -23.88
CA ALA A 120 -21.99 -3.32 -25.01
C ALA A 120 -22.21 -1.90 -25.52
N LYS A 121 -22.06 -0.88 -24.66
CA LYS A 121 -22.13 0.54 -25.06
C LYS A 121 -20.90 1.00 -25.84
N GLY A 122 -19.82 0.23 -25.82
CA GLY A 122 -18.50 0.60 -26.33
C GLY A 122 -17.73 1.44 -25.32
N VAL A 123 -16.43 1.16 -25.20
CA VAL A 123 -15.54 1.83 -24.25
C VAL A 123 -14.22 2.20 -24.92
N ASP A 124 -13.63 3.31 -24.48
CA ASP A 124 -12.31 3.77 -24.91
C ASP A 124 -11.20 3.14 -24.08
N VAL A 125 -11.47 2.93 -22.80
CA VAL A 125 -10.50 2.45 -21.80
C VAL A 125 -11.05 1.24 -21.07
N LEU A 126 -10.23 0.20 -20.96
CA LEU A 126 -10.47 -0.91 -20.06
C LEU A 126 -9.50 -0.82 -18.88
N VAL A 127 -10.03 -0.90 -17.65
CA VAL A 127 -9.24 -1.14 -16.45
C VAL A 127 -9.59 -2.55 -15.95
N ALA A 128 -8.62 -3.43 -15.80
CA ALA A 128 -8.92 -4.82 -15.54
C ALA A 128 -7.89 -5.52 -14.64
N THR A 129 -8.37 -6.54 -13.92
CA THR A 129 -7.49 -7.60 -13.40
C THR A 129 -7.28 -8.67 -14.48
N PRO A 130 -6.06 -9.26 -14.61
CA PRO A 130 -5.72 -10.14 -15.72
C PRO A 130 -6.71 -11.29 -15.94
N GLY A 131 -7.02 -12.07 -14.90
CA GLY A 131 -7.93 -13.21 -15.02
C GLY A 131 -9.33 -12.81 -15.46
N ARG A 132 -9.93 -11.72 -14.92
CA ARG A 132 -11.27 -11.28 -15.32
C ARG A 132 -11.32 -10.77 -16.76
N LEU A 133 -10.23 -10.15 -17.22
CA LEU A 133 -10.14 -9.76 -18.64
C LEU A 133 -10.14 -10.98 -19.56
N LEU A 134 -9.36 -12.03 -19.23
CA LEU A 134 -9.35 -13.27 -19.98
C LEU A 134 -10.72 -13.93 -20.00
N ASP A 135 -11.43 -13.99 -18.86
CA ASP A 135 -12.80 -14.51 -18.79
C ASP A 135 -13.76 -13.81 -19.78
N HIS A 136 -13.68 -12.47 -19.90
CA HIS A 136 -14.50 -11.72 -20.85
C HIS A 136 -14.07 -11.93 -22.31
N ILE A 137 -12.76 -12.09 -22.57
CA ILE A 137 -12.24 -12.41 -23.90
C ILE A 137 -12.70 -13.81 -24.33
N ASP A 138 -12.56 -14.80 -23.47
CA ASP A 138 -12.95 -16.19 -23.75
C ASP A 138 -14.47 -16.34 -23.98
N ARG A 139 -15.28 -15.48 -23.35
CA ARG A 139 -16.72 -15.36 -23.60
C ARG A 139 -17.07 -14.55 -24.85
N GLY A 140 -16.09 -14.04 -25.59
CA GLY A 140 -16.32 -13.21 -26.78
C GLY A 140 -16.95 -11.83 -26.50
N LYS A 141 -16.87 -11.33 -25.24
CA LYS A 141 -17.45 -10.04 -24.85
C LYS A 141 -16.50 -8.86 -25.05
N VAL A 142 -15.21 -9.12 -25.16
CA VAL A 142 -14.16 -8.12 -25.33
C VAL A 142 -13.21 -8.51 -26.46
N ILE A 143 -12.95 -7.55 -27.34
CA ILE A 143 -11.94 -7.64 -28.39
C ILE A 143 -10.94 -6.51 -28.16
N ILE A 144 -9.65 -6.85 -27.97
CA ILE A 144 -8.58 -5.91 -27.63
C ILE A 144 -7.64 -5.60 -28.81
N LYS A 145 -8.07 -5.88 -30.03
CA LYS A 145 -7.24 -5.71 -31.25
C LYS A 145 -7.01 -4.25 -31.66
N GLU A 146 -7.73 -3.29 -31.08
CA GLU A 146 -7.58 -1.86 -31.34
C GLU A 146 -6.85 -1.10 -30.22
N VAL A 147 -6.33 -1.83 -29.23
CA VAL A 147 -5.57 -1.23 -28.12
C VAL A 147 -4.26 -0.66 -28.64
N LYS A 148 -4.11 0.65 -28.51
CA LYS A 148 -2.92 1.43 -28.90
C LYS A 148 -2.04 1.79 -27.71
N LEU A 149 -2.58 1.73 -26.50
CA LEU A 149 -1.88 2.04 -25.27
C LEU A 149 -2.14 0.94 -24.22
N LEU A 150 -1.10 0.20 -23.87
CA LEU A 150 -1.11 -0.80 -22.81
C LEU A 150 -0.42 -0.22 -21.58
N ILE A 151 -1.04 -0.33 -20.41
CA ILE A 151 -0.46 0.05 -19.13
C ILE A 151 -0.49 -1.17 -18.22
N ILE A 152 0.64 -1.49 -17.63
CA ILE A 152 0.80 -2.55 -16.63
C ILE A 152 1.26 -1.87 -15.36
N ASP A 153 0.40 -1.82 -14.34
CA ASP A 153 0.73 -1.20 -13.06
C ASP A 153 1.00 -2.25 -11.99
N GLU A 154 1.98 -2.00 -11.14
CA GLU A 154 2.47 -2.91 -10.10
C GLU A 154 2.85 -4.30 -10.64
N ALA A 155 3.72 -4.31 -11.65
CA ALA A 155 4.16 -5.55 -12.33
C ALA A 155 4.88 -6.54 -11.40
N ASP A 156 5.65 -6.05 -10.42
CA ASP A 156 6.26 -6.86 -9.37
C ASP A 156 5.20 -7.66 -8.58
N ARG A 157 4.09 -7.04 -8.28
CA ARG A 157 2.97 -7.73 -7.61
C ARG A 157 2.26 -8.73 -8.49
N MET A 158 2.14 -8.43 -9.79
CA MET A 158 1.60 -9.41 -10.74
C MET A 158 2.50 -10.64 -10.83
N LEU A 159 3.83 -10.46 -10.69
CA LEU A 159 4.79 -11.55 -10.60
C LEU A 159 4.56 -12.37 -9.31
N ASP A 160 4.52 -11.72 -8.15
CA ASP A 160 4.29 -12.36 -6.85
C ASP A 160 2.98 -13.14 -6.78
N MET A 161 1.93 -12.65 -7.45
CA MET A 161 0.61 -13.27 -7.51
C MET A 161 0.47 -14.34 -8.61
N GLY A 162 1.53 -14.58 -9.39
CA GLY A 162 1.54 -15.59 -10.44
C GLY A 162 0.76 -15.21 -11.71
N PHE A 163 0.48 -13.92 -11.95
CA PHE A 163 -0.27 -13.45 -13.13
C PHE A 163 0.57 -13.29 -14.40
N ILE A 164 1.86 -13.55 -14.35
CA ILE A 164 2.73 -13.42 -15.54
C ILE A 164 2.25 -14.27 -16.72
N PRO A 165 1.84 -15.53 -16.55
CA PRO A 165 1.27 -16.33 -17.66
C PRO A 165 0.04 -15.66 -18.29
N ASP A 166 -0.82 -15.03 -17.49
CA ASP A 166 -2.02 -14.34 -17.99
C ASP A 166 -1.64 -13.06 -18.75
N ILE A 167 -0.68 -12.30 -18.26
CA ILE A 167 -0.14 -11.11 -18.95
C ILE A 167 0.43 -11.51 -20.31
N ILE A 168 1.19 -12.61 -20.39
CA ILE A 168 1.75 -13.12 -21.65
C ILE A 168 0.63 -13.54 -22.63
N LYS A 169 -0.45 -14.19 -22.14
CA LYS A 169 -1.62 -14.52 -22.95
C LYS A 169 -2.30 -13.28 -23.49
N ILE A 170 -2.55 -12.28 -22.64
CA ILE A 170 -3.13 -10.99 -23.03
C ILE A 170 -2.25 -10.30 -24.06
N ASN A 171 -0.93 -10.25 -23.83
CA ASN A 171 0.03 -9.64 -24.74
C ASN A 171 -0.02 -10.22 -26.16
N LYS A 172 -0.22 -11.55 -26.30
CA LYS A 172 -0.36 -12.22 -27.60
C LYS A 172 -1.63 -11.84 -28.36
N LEU A 173 -2.67 -11.35 -27.67
CA LEU A 173 -3.94 -10.93 -28.24
C LEU A 173 -3.95 -9.45 -28.65
N LEU A 174 -2.98 -8.68 -28.17
CA LEU A 174 -2.82 -7.26 -28.44
C LEU A 174 -2.13 -6.99 -29.79
N PRO A 175 -2.35 -5.81 -30.40
CA PRO A 175 -1.59 -5.37 -31.57
C PRO A 175 -0.10 -5.31 -31.25
N ARG A 176 0.74 -5.66 -32.26
CA ARG A 176 2.20 -5.54 -32.15
C ARG A 176 2.64 -4.09 -32.04
N ILE A 177 2.00 -3.20 -32.82
CA ILE A 177 2.29 -1.76 -32.81
C ILE A 177 1.37 -1.11 -31.78
N ARG A 178 1.92 -0.78 -30.65
CA ARG A 178 1.29 -0.06 -29.55
C ARG A 178 2.35 0.60 -28.68
N GLN A 179 1.96 1.55 -27.89
CA GLN A 179 2.77 2.07 -26.80
C GLN A 179 2.51 1.22 -25.54
N THR A 180 3.58 0.89 -24.79
CA THR A 180 3.47 0.13 -23.56
C THR A 180 4.12 0.88 -22.40
N LEU A 181 3.36 1.07 -21.32
CA LEU A 181 3.82 1.67 -20.07
C LEU A 181 3.86 0.57 -19.01
N PHE A 182 5.02 0.31 -18.49
CA PHE A 182 5.26 -0.77 -17.52
C PHE A 182 5.78 -0.17 -16.22
N PHE A 183 4.96 -0.21 -15.17
CA PHE A 183 5.27 0.35 -13.87
C PHE A 183 5.44 -0.74 -12.82
N SER A 184 6.46 -0.58 -11.97
CA SER A 184 6.77 -1.47 -10.87
C SER A 184 7.32 -0.66 -9.68
N ALA A 185 7.20 -1.16 -8.46
CA ALA A 185 7.89 -0.57 -7.31
C ALA A 185 9.34 -1.02 -7.23
N THR A 186 9.67 -2.19 -7.81
CA THR A 186 11.02 -2.78 -7.83
C THR A 186 11.42 -3.16 -9.26
N LEU A 187 12.71 -3.14 -9.55
CA LEU A 187 13.28 -3.60 -10.82
C LEU A 187 14.18 -4.82 -10.62
N SER A 188 13.59 -5.90 -10.08
CA SER A 188 14.29 -7.18 -9.99
C SER A 188 14.72 -7.68 -11.37
N LYS A 189 15.62 -8.68 -11.41
CA LYS A 189 16.07 -9.27 -12.67
C LYS A 189 14.92 -9.87 -13.46
N GLU A 190 13.96 -10.47 -12.76
CA GLU A 190 12.74 -11.06 -13.33
C GLU A 190 11.84 -10.00 -13.94
N ILE A 191 11.60 -8.88 -13.24
CA ILE A 191 10.82 -7.74 -13.73
C ILE A 191 11.46 -7.12 -14.97
N ARG A 192 12.77 -6.95 -14.95
CA ARG A 192 13.51 -6.46 -16.14
C ARG A 192 13.40 -7.40 -17.34
N ASN A 193 13.41 -8.72 -17.12
CA ASN A 193 13.24 -9.70 -18.20
C ASN A 193 11.83 -9.62 -18.79
N ILE A 194 10.78 -9.57 -17.94
CA ILE A 194 9.40 -9.38 -18.40
C ILE A 194 9.29 -8.07 -19.19
N GLY A 195 9.89 -7.00 -18.70
CA GLY A 195 9.92 -5.71 -19.39
C GLY A 195 10.53 -5.79 -20.78
N LYS A 196 11.62 -6.54 -20.97
CA LYS A 196 12.27 -6.73 -22.29
C LYS A 196 11.35 -7.41 -23.31
N ASP A 197 10.48 -8.30 -22.87
CA ASP A 197 9.54 -9.01 -23.74
C ASP A 197 8.32 -8.15 -24.14
N LEU A 198 8.01 -7.12 -23.37
CA LEU A 198 6.80 -6.31 -23.51
C LEU A 198 7.07 -4.91 -24.08
N LEU A 199 8.29 -4.38 -23.95
CA LEU A 199 8.64 -3.00 -24.25
C LEU A 199 9.57 -2.91 -25.46
N ILE A 200 9.42 -1.84 -26.23
CA ILE A 200 10.27 -1.54 -27.40
C ILE A 200 11.05 -0.26 -27.11
N ASN A 201 12.36 -0.37 -26.91
CA ASN A 201 13.26 0.74 -26.64
C ASN A 201 12.71 1.74 -25.59
N PRO A 202 12.36 1.25 -24.37
CA PRO A 202 11.68 2.07 -23.39
C PRO A 202 12.56 3.18 -22.83
N LYS A 203 11.94 4.30 -22.44
CA LYS A 203 12.55 5.25 -21.52
C LYS A 203 12.45 4.69 -20.11
N GLU A 204 13.59 4.43 -19.47
CA GLU A 204 13.64 4.09 -18.05
C GLU A 204 13.48 5.36 -17.22
N VAL A 205 12.48 5.37 -16.32
CA VAL A 205 12.19 6.44 -15.37
C VAL A 205 12.23 5.84 -13.99
N THR A 206 13.33 6.01 -13.28
CA THR A 206 13.48 5.53 -11.92
C THR A 206 13.38 6.69 -10.94
N ILE A 207 12.46 6.59 -10.02
CA ILE A 207 12.40 7.42 -8.82
C ILE A 207 13.03 6.60 -7.72
N THR A 208 14.26 6.94 -7.40
CA THR A 208 14.91 6.35 -6.25
C THR A 208 14.06 6.74 -5.04
N PRO A 209 13.57 5.78 -4.25
CA PRO A 209 13.00 6.15 -2.98
C PRO A 209 14.06 7.02 -2.32
N ASN A 210 13.69 8.25 -1.94
CA ASN A 210 14.48 8.90 -0.92
C ASN A 210 14.44 7.91 0.24
N LEU A 211 15.57 7.24 0.50
CA LEU A 211 15.78 6.45 1.73
C LEU A 211 15.60 7.35 2.97
N SER A 212 15.48 8.65 2.77
CA SER A 212 14.93 9.64 3.71
C SER A 212 13.46 9.38 4.11
N THR A 213 12.75 8.42 3.51
CA THR A 213 11.54 7.90 4.16
C THR A 213 11.86 7.27 5.50
N SER A 214 13.13 6.91 5.73
CA SER A 214 13.62 6.52 7.06
C SER A 214 13.65 7.68 8.05
N GLU A 215 13.82 8.92 7.63
CA GLU A 215 13.83 10.08 8.55
C GLU A 215 12.46 10.40 9.15
N ASN A 216 11.38 10.03 8.46
CA ASN A 216 10.02 10.23 8.95
C ASN A 216 9.39 8.97 9.56
N ILE A 217 10.08 7.83 9.53
CA ILE A 217 9.56 6.56 10.05
C ILE A 217 10.50 6.02 11.11
N GLU A 218 10.03 6.01 12.33
CA GLU A 218 10.71 5.34 13.43
C GLU A 218 10.34 3.85 13.40
N SER A 219 11.34 2.99 13.18
CA SER A 219 11.14 1.55 13.02
C SER A 219 11.81 0.78 14.13
N TYR A 220 11.08 -0.19 14.73
CA TYR A 220 11.54 -0.98 15.85
C TYR A 220 11.22 -2.45 15.66
N TYR A 221 12.15 -3.32 16.05
CA TYR A 221 11.91 -4.75 16.28
C TYR A 221 11.59 -4.97 17.76
N ILE A 222 10.44 -5.57 18.02
CA ILE A 222 10.04 -5.93 19.39
C ILE A 222 10.29 -7.42 19.59
N LYS A 223 11.33 -7.73 20.36
CA LYS A 223 11.69 -9.10 20.72
C LYS A 223 10.95 -9.53 22.00
N PHE A 224 10.42 -10.74 22.00
CA PHE A 224 9.73 -11.32 23.16
C PHE A 224 10.05 -12.81 23.29
N LYS A 225 10.14 -13.31 24.52
CA LYS A 225 10.55 -14.70 24.81
C LYS A 225 9.42 -15.55 25.36
N ASN A 226 8.69 -15.07 26.35
CA ASN A 226 7.80 -15.88 27.17
C ASN A 226 6.31 -15.45 27.15
N ARG A 227 5.96 -14.32 26.53
CA ARG A 227 4.58 -13.83 26.43
C ARG A 227 3.96 -14.24 25.12
N LYS A 228 2.62 -14.41 25.12
CA LYS A 228 1.89 -14.60 23.88
C LYS A 228 2.03 -13.34 23.02
N LYS A 229 2.39 -13.52 21.77
CA LYS A 229 2.58 -12.47 20.76
C LYS A 229 1.44 -11.44 20.72
N ILE A 230 0.20 -11.94 20.89
CA ILE A 230 -0.99 -11.09 20.90
C ILE A 230 -1.06 -10.17 22.13
N GLU A 231 -0.58 -10.59 23.30
CA GLU A 231 -0.55 -9.78 24.51
C GLU A 231 0.43 -8.63 24.37
N ASN A 232 1.57 -8.87 23.73
CA ASN A 232 2.56 -7.83 23.42
C ASN A 232 2.00 -6.80 22.42
N LEU A 233 1.29 -7.26 21.38
CA LEU A 233 0.64 -6.36 20.42
C LEU A 233 -0.38 -5.45 21.13
N ILE A 234 -1.24 -6.01 21.98
CA ILE A 234 -2.26 -5.24 22.73
C ILE A 234 -1.59 -4.20 23.61
N SER A 235 -0.56 -4.59 24.35
CA SER A 235 0.18 -3.67 25.21
C SER A 235 0.83 -2.53 24.43
N LEU A 236 1.44 -2.81 23.27
CA LEU A 236 2.00 -1.78 22.37
C LEU A 236 0.94 -0.79 21.88
N ILE A 237 -0.22 -1.31 21.46
CA ILE A 237 -1.34 -0.48 20.99
C ILE A 237 -1.85 0.45 22.10
N GLU A 238 -1.91 -0.03 23.35
CA GLU A 238 -2.34 0.76 24.51
C GLU A 238 -1.33 1.87 24.84
N VAL A 239 -0.04 1.55 24.81
CA VAL A 239 1.05 2.48 25.12
C VAL A 239 1.16 3.59 24.09
N GLU A 240 1.16 3.25 22.81
CA GLU A 240 1.38 4.19 21.71
C GLU A 240 0.19 5.13 21.44
N LYS A 241 -0.95 4.93 22.09
CA LYS A 241 -2.16 5.79 21.94
C LYS A 241 -2.47 6.07 20.47
N ILE A 242 -2.51 5.02 19.67
CA ILE A 242 -2.64 5.09 18.22
C ILE A 242 -3.84 5.94 17.77
N LYS A 243 -3.70 6.70 16.69
CA LYS A 243 -4.80 7.39 16.01
C LYS A 243 -5.46 6.47 15.01
N ASN A 244 -4.68 5.91 14.13
CA ASN A 244 -5.05 4.89 13.15
C ASN A 244 -3.85 3.98 12.87
N ALA A 245 -4.10 2.69 12.64
CA ALA A 245 -3.04 1.74 12.39
C ALA A 245 -3.46 0.62 11.44
N VAL A 246 -2.46 0.04 10.76
CA VAL A 246 -2.63 -1.25 10.08
C VAL A 246 -1.77 -2.30 10.78
N ILE A 247 -2.36 -3.49 10.99
CA ILE A 247 -1.68 -4.66 11.52
C ILE A 247 -1.56 -5.68 10.40
N PHE A 248 -0.32 -6.06 10.06
CA PHE A 248 -0.04 -7.04 9.02
C PHE A 248 0.20 -8.42 9.62
N CYS A 249 -0.52 -9.42 9.11
CA CYS A 249 -0.34 -10.84 9.44
C CYS A 249 0.01 -11.64 8.17
N ASN A 250 0.97 -12.57 8.28
CA ASN A 250 1.36 -13.43 7.17
C ASN A 250 0.28 -14.49 6.86
N LYS A 251 -0.51 -14.89 7.85
CA LYS A 251 -1.50 -15.95 7.72
C LYS A 251 -2.90 -15.41 7.99
N LYS A 252 -3.84 -15.84 7.16
CA LYS A 252 -5.26 -15.47 7.28
C LYS A 252 -5.86 -15.82 8.66
N ARG A 253 -5.61 -17.02 9.19
CA ARG A 253 -6.11 -17.44 10.52
C ARG A 253 -5.67 -16.51 11.64
N ASP A 254 -4.47 -15.91 11.50
CA ASP A 254 -3.92 -15.02 12.49
C ASP A 254 -4.65 -13.66 12.47
N ILE A 255 -5.15 -13.24 11.30
CA ILE A 255 -6.00 -12.04 11.15
C ILE A 255 -7.26 -12.16 12.01
N GLU A 256 -7.98 -13.28 11.89
CA GLU A 256 -9.21 -13.53 12.65
C GLU A 256 -8.94 -13.61 14.16
N THR A 257 -7.85 -14.28 14.55
CA THR A 257 -7.41 -14.40 15.95
C THR A 257 -7.05 -13.04 16.57
N VAL A 258 -6.26 -12.25 15.85
CA VAL A 258 -5.87 -10.88 16.26
C VAL A 258 -7.10 -10.00 16.37
N ASN A 259 -8.00 -10.05 15.39
CA ASN A 259 -9.23 -9.28 15.38
C ASN A 259 -10.12 -9.61 16.60
N ALA A 260 -10.40 -10.88 16.83
CA ALA A 260 -11.21 -11.32 17.97
C ALA A 260 -10.60 -10.86 19.31
N SER A 261 -9.27 -10.93 19.43
CA SER A 261 -8.57 -10.51 20.64
C SER A 261 -8.64 -9.00 20.85
N LEU A 262 -8.49 -8.20 19.80
CA LEU A 262 -8.57 -6.74 19.87
C LEU A 262 -10.00 -6.28 20.18
N ILE A 263 -11.02 -6.88 19.57
CA ILE A 263 -12.44 -6.59 19.89
C ILE A 263 -12.74 -6.90 21.36
N LYS A 264 -12.24 -8.03 21.89
CA LYS A 264 -12.37 -8.37 23.31
C LYS A 264 -11.77 -7.31 24.22
N ASN A 265 -10.71 -6.65 23.78
CA ASN A 265 -10.05 -5.54 24.49
C ASN A 265 -10.65 -4.16 24.11
N LYS A 266 -11.85 -4.13 23.49
CA LYS A 266 -12.64 -2.92 23.17
C LYS A 266 -12.03 -2.01 22.11
N PHE A 267 -11.11 -2.51 21.28
CA PHE A 267 -10.64 -1.76 20.11
C PHE A 267 -11.63 -1.87 18.95
N LYS A 268 -11.77 -0.78 18.20
CA LYS A 268 -12.57 -0.75 16.97
C LYS A 268 -11.70 -1.22 15.80
N THR A 269 -11.98 -2.42 15.30
CA THR A 269 -11.16 -3.08 14.29
C THR A 269 -12.00 -3.60 13.13
N VAL A 270 -11.39 -3.71 11.95
CA VAL A 270 -11.91 -4.43 10.78
C VAL A 270 -10.82 -5.31 10.19
N CYS A 271 -11.23 -6.38 9.52
CA CYS A 271 -10.35 -7.31 8.82
C CYS A 271 -10.36 -7.08 7.32
N LEU A 272 -9.24 -7.48 6.68
CA LEU A 272 -9.12 -7.54 5.24
C LEU A 272 -8.27 -8.75 4.81
N HIS A 273 -8.91 -9.75 4.18
CA HIS A 273 -8.22 -10.95 3.68
C HIS A 273 -8.92 -11.52 2.43
N GLY A 274 -8.24 -12.45 1.74
CA GLY A 274 -8.66 -12.93 0.42
C GLY A 274 -10.02 -13.64 0.35
N ASP A 275 -10.50 -14.24 1.45
CA ASP A 275 -11.76 -15.01 1.45
C ASP A 275 -13.00 -14.15 1.75
N MET A 276 -12.80 -12.87 2.05
CA MET A 276 -13.95 -11.96 2.19
C MET A 276 -14.59 -11.73 0.83
N ASP A 277 -15.92 -11.66 0.82
CA ASP A 277 -16.65 -11.19 -0.34
C ASP A 277 -16.32 -9.71 -0.64
N GLN A 278 -16.51 -9.30 -1.90
CA GLN A 278 -16.07 -7.97 -2.35
C GLN A 278 -16.82 -6.83 -1.64
N SER A 279 -18.09 -7.03 -1.31
CA SER A 279 -18.90 -6.02 -0.63
C SER A 279 -18.41 -5.77 0.79
N SER A 280 -18.09 -6.83 1.52
CA SER A 280 -17.50 -6.77 2.86
C SER A 280 -16.10 -6.12 2.85
N ARG A 281 -15.29 -6.40 1.83
CA ARG A 281 -13.97 -5.77 1.67
C ARG A 281 -14.07 -4.26 1.46
N ILE A 282 -14.95 -3.83 0.56
CA ILE A 282 -15.21 -2.39 0.29
C ILE A 282 -15.70 -1.72 1.56
N LYS A 283 -16.68 -2.31 2.27
CA LYS A 283 -17.20 -1.77 3.51
C LYS A 283 -16.10 -1.61 4.58
N SER A 284 -15.28 -2.63 4.79
CA SER A 284 -14.17 -2.58 5.75
C SER A 284 -13.18 -1.44 5.45
N LEU A 285 -12.86 -1.25 4.17
CA LEU A 285 -11.98 -0.16 3.73
C LEU A 285 -12.63 1.21 3.90
N ASP A 286 -13.89 1.34 3.56
CA ASP A 286 -14.65 2.59 3.73
C ASP A 286 -14.78 2.98 5.20
N ASP A 287 -15.09 2.02 6.06
CA ASP A 287 -15.19 2.23 7.51
C ASP A 287 -13.85 2.69 8.09
N PHE A 288 -12.74 2.12 7.62
CA PHE A 288 -11.41 2.52 8.04
C PHE A 288 -11.02 3.91 7.48
N LYS A 289 -11.26 4.19 6.20
CA LYS A 289 -10.98 5.50 5.57
C LYS A 289 -11.78 6.64 6.20
N LYS A 290 -13.03 6.40 6.58
CA LYS A 290 -13.89 7.37 7.27
C LYS A 290 -13.52 7.58 8.74
N GLY A 291 -12.60 6.78 9.29
CA GLY A 291 -12.18 6.87 10.68
C GLY A 291 -13.22 6.33 11.69
N SER A 292 -14.27 5.64 11.23
CA SER A 292 -15.23 4.96 12.11
C SER A 292 -14.61 3.76 12.83
N VAL A 293 -13.54 3.21 12.25
CA VAL A 293 -12.69 2.14 12.79
C VAL A 293 -11.25 2.61 12.88
N GLN A 294 -10.55 2.22 13.93
CA GLN A 294 -9.21 2.71 14.24
C GLN A 294 -8.11 1.79 13.71
N ILE A 295 -8.38 0.49 13.63
CA ILE A 295 -7.38 -0.52 13.28
C ILE A 295 -7.89 -1.39 12.12
N LEU A 296 -7.06 -1.49 11.07
CA LEU A 296 -7.24 -2.43 9.97
C LEU A 296 -6.28 -3.61 10.16
N ILE A 297 -6.77 -4.84 10.16
CA ILE A 297 -5.95 -6.05 10.25
C ILE A 297 -5.98 -6.73 8.88
N ALA A 298 -4.82 -6.92 8.26
CA ALA A 298 -4.77 -7.38 6.88
C ALA A 298 -3.61 -8.34 6.59
N SER A 299 -3.79 -9.15 5.55
CA SER A 299 -2.66 -9.83 4.90
C SER A 299 -2.03 -8.93 3.84
N ASP A 300 -0.78 -9.19 3.47
CA ASP A 300 -0.08 -8.44 2.42
C ASP A 300 -0.89 -8.40 1.12
N VAL A 301 -1.35 -9.57 0.67
CA VAL A 301 -2.12 -9.69 -0.57
C VAL A 301 -3.38 -8.83 -0.55
N ALA A 302 -4.07 -8.78 0.59
CA ALA A 302 -5.31 -8.03 0.72
C ALA A 302 -5.10 -6.53 0.94
N ALA A 303 -4.02 -6.15 1.62
CA ALA A 303 -3.65 -4.75 1.88
C ALA A 303 -2.85 -4.12 0.74
N ARG A 304 -2.41 -4.92 -0.21
CA ARG A 304 -1.71 -4.44 -1.41
C ARG A 304 -2.68 -3.68 -2.32
N GLY A 305 -2.22 -2.58 -2.89
CA GLY A 305 -3.04 -1.74 -3.77
C GLY A 305 -4.12 -0.92 -3.07
N ILE A 306 -4.17 -0.93 -1.73
CA ILE A 306 -5.11 -0.09 -0.99
C ILE A 306 -4.47 1.28 -0.78
N ASP A 307 -5.21 2.32 -1.14
CA ASP A 307 -4.90 3.70 -0.80
C ASP A 307 -5.27 3.96 0.67
N VAL A 308 -4.43 3.46 1.55
CA VAL A 308 -4.47 3.71 2.99
C VAL A 308 -3.09 4.20 3.38
N ASP A 309 -2.91 5.50 3.26
CA ASP A 309 -1.64 6.17 3.52
C ASP A 309 -1.78 7.18 4.67
N GLY A 310 -0.64 7.64 5.19
CA GLY A 310 -0.62 8.63 6.27
C GLY A 310 -1.07 8.07 7.61
N LEU A 311 -0.90 6.77 7.81
CA LEU A 311 -1.16 6.11 9.09
C LEU A 311 -0.21 6.61 10.17
N SER A 312 -0.69 6.70 11.40
CA SER A 312 0.17 7.00 12.54
C SER A 312 1.11 5.83 12.87
N HIS A 313 0.61 4.60 12.73
CA HIS A 313 1.35 3.39 13.10
C HIS A 313 1.15 2.26 12.10
N VAL A 314 2.21 1.45 11.94
CA VAL A 314 2.18 0.14 11.28
C VAL A 314 2.67 -0.91 12.25
N PHE A 315 1.93 -1.99 12.42
CA PHE A 315 2.35 -3.14 13.20
C PHE A 315 2.51 -4.34 12.28
N ASN A 316 3.71 -4.88 12.19
CA ASN A 316 3.94 -6.18 11.60
C ASN A 316 3.76 -7.23 12.71
N TYR A 317 2.57 -7.83 12.78
CA TYR A 317 2.33 -8.96 13.70
C TYR A 317 3.29 -10.10 13.39
N ASP A 318 3.56 -10.35 12.12
CA ASP A 318 4.58 -11.29 11.67
C ASP A 318 5.66 -10.58 10.86
N VAL A 319 6.92 -10.97 11.07
CA VAL A 319 8.02 -10.56 10.19
C VAL A 319 7.68 -11.01 8.77
N PRO A 320 7.70 -10.13 7.77
CA PRO A 320 7.39 -10.51 6.40
C PRO A 320 8.38 -11.55 5.86
N ASN A 321 7.89 -12.48 5.05
CA ASN A 321 8.72 -13.51 4.44
C ASN A 321 9.60 -12.94 3.33
N ASN A 322 9.14 -11.89 2.66
CA ASN A 322 9.85 -11.20 1.61
C ASN A 322 10.29 -9.81 2.10
N PRO A 323 11.58 -9.45 2.00
CA PRO A 323 12.08 -8.15 2.46
C PRO A 323 11.38 -6.95 1.82
N GLU A 324 10.98 -7.04 0.54
CA GLU A 324 10.24 -5.99 -0.14
C GLU A 324 8.89 -5.72 0.51
N ASP A 325 8.21 -6.75 1.04
CA ASP A 325 6.95 -6.58 1.76
C ASP A 325 7.11 -5.71 3.00
N TYR A 326 8.26 -5.79 3.69
CA TYR A 326 8.57 -4.89 4.80
C TYR A 326 8.49 -3.42 4.38
N VAL A 327 9.17 -3.07 3.29
CA VAL A 327 9.19 -1.70 2.76
C VAL A 327 7.78 -1.25 2.37
N HIS A 328 7.00 -2.13 1.75
CA HIS A 328 5.61 -1.85 1.36
C HIS A 328 4.66 -1.68 2.55
N ARG A 329 4.85 -2.46 3.63
CA ARG A 329 4.06 -2.36 4.87
C ARG A 329 4.38 -1.06 5.61
N VAL A 330 5.67 -0.84 5.89
CA VAL A 330 6.15 0.32 6.64
C VAL A 330 5.89 1.62 5.88
N GLY A 331 5.99 1.60 4.55
CA GLY A 331 5.65 2.73 3.70
C GLY A 331 4.17 3.16 3.72
N ARG A 332 3.29 2.57 4.54
CA ARG A 332 1.92 3.08 4.80
C ARG A 332 1.91 4.20 5.83
N THR A 333 2.99 4.40 6.54
CA THR A 333 3.18 5.51 7.49
C THR A 333 4.29 6.46 7.01
N GLY A 334 4.52 7.55 7.71
CA GLY A 334 5.62 8.49 7.43
C GLY A 334 5.49 9.28 6.12
N ARG A 335 4.27 9.43 5.55
CA ARG A 335 4.03 10.12 4.28
C ARG A 335 3.61 11.58 4.46
N ALA A 336 3.79 12.36 3.38
CA ALA A 336 3.41 13.77 3.31
C ALA A 336 4.02 14.61 4.45
N GLY A 337 5.28 14.34 4.83
CA GLY A 337 6.00 15.09 5.88
C GLY A 337 5.54 14.79 7.32
N LYS A 338 4.62 13.83 7.51
CA LYS A 338 4.20 13.40 8.85
C LYS A 338 5.12 12.29 9.37
N LYS A 339 5.44 12.35 10.66
CA LYS A 339 6.15 11.27 11.35
C LYS A 339 5.22 10.08 11.55
N GLY A 340 5.79 8.86 11.46
CA GLY A 340 5.10 7.61 11.70
C GLY A 340 5.98 6.58 12.40
N LYS A 341 5.36 5.60 13.02
CA LYS A 341 6.06 4.52 13.73
C LYS A 341 5.71 3.16 13.14
N ALA A 342 6.71 2.29 13.07
CA ALA A 342 6.56 0.92 12.62
C ALA A 342 7.14 -0.05 13.63
N PHE A 343 6.33 -0.97 14.11
CA PHE A 343 6.71 -2.01 15.07
C PHE A 343 6.62 -3.38 14.42
N THR A 344 7.67 -4.17 14.54
CA THR A 344 7.70 -5.54 14.03
C THR A 344 7.92 -6.50 15.16
N LEU A 345 6.93 -7.34 15.43
CA LEU A 345 7.01 -8.38 16.45
C LEU A 345 7.85 -9.56 15.94
N CYS A 346 8.97 -9.86 16.58
CA CYS A 346 9.91 -10.88 16.15
C CYS A 346 10.26 -11.88 17.25
N GLU A 347 10.53 -13.10 16.82
CA GLU A 347 11.05 -14.21 17.63
C GLU A 347 12.46 -14.58 17.14
N ASP A 348 13.21 -15.38 17.89
CA ASP A 348 14.56 -15.81 17.50
C ASP A 348 14.60 -16.52 16.13
N LYS A 349 13.53 -17.23 15.76
CA LYS A 349 13.41 -17.90 14.45
C LYS A 349 13.39 -16.93 13.25
N ASP A 350 13.06 -15.66 13.47
CA ASP A 350 12.87 -14.65 12.42
C ASP A 350 14.17 -13.93 12.01
N GLU A 351 15.30 -14.26 12.67
CA GLU A 351 16.60 -13.60 12.50
C GLU A 351 17.06 -13.53 11.03
N LYS A 352 16.87 -14.61 10.25
CA LYS A 352 17.24 -14.64 8.82
C LYS A 352 16.45 -13.61 8.00
N ASN A 353 15.15 -13.49 8.28
CA ASN A 353 14.29 -12.55 7.58
C ASN A 353 14.64 -11.10 7.97
N ILE A 354 14.94 -10.87 9.26
CA ILE A 354 15.40 -9.58 9.77
C ILE A 354 16.68 -9.14 9.06
N LEU A 355 17.69 -10.00 8.99
CA LEU A 355 18.94 -9.71 8.28
C LEU A 355 18.71 -9.39 6.79
N SER A 356 17.79 -10.11 6.14
CA SER A 356 17.45 -9.86 4.74
C SER A 356 16.78 -8.49 4.56
N ILE A 357 15.92 -8.10 5.49
CA ILE A 357 15.26 -6.77 5.50
C ILE A 357 16.31 -5.67 5.70
N GLU A 358 17.18 -5.80 6.72
CA GLU A 358 18.22 -4.80 7.00
C GLU A 358 19.20 -4.63 5.82
N ASN A 359 19.55 -5.72 5.15
CA ASN A 359 20.39 -5.68 3.93
C ASN A 359 19.69 -4.92 2.79
N LEU A 360 18.36 -5.09 2.63
CA LEU A 360 17.59 -4.39 1.60
C LEU A 360 17.50 -2.89 1.90
N ILE A 361 17.16 -2.51 3.14
CA ILE A 361 17.01 -1.11 3.54
C ILE A 361 18.34 -0.41 3.80
N LYS A 362 19.44 -1.17 3.83
CA LYS A 362 20.82 -0.69 4.14
C LYS A 362 20.91 0.05 5.47
N ASN A 363 20.07 -0.30 6.41
CA ASN A 363 20.02 0.28 7.75
C ASN A 363 19.69 -0.80 8.77
N LYS A 364 20.24 -0.68 9.97
CA LYS A 364 19.87 -1.53 11.10
C LYS A 364 18.67 -0.95 11.80
N ILE A 365 17.76 -1.83 12.21
CA ILE A 365 16.56 -1.45 12.96
C ILE A 365 16.83 -1.78 14.44
N GLU A 366 16.47 -0.85 15.30
CA GLU A 366 16.65 -1.00 16.73
C GLU A 366 15.80 -2.16 17.27
N ILE A 367 16.41 -3.04 18.07
CA ILE A 367 15.73 -4.16 18.71
C ILE A 367 15.43 -3.75 20.15
N ILE A 368 14.16 -3.79 20.51
CA ILE A 368 13.69 -3.53 21.88
C ILE A 368 13.23 -4.86 22.49
N ASP A 369 13.83 -5.26 23.61
CA ASP A 369 13.36 -6.41 24.38
C ASP A 369 12.15 -5.98 25.21
N PHE A 370 11.00 -6.57 24.92
CA PHE A 370 9.75 -6.20 25.59
C PHE A 370 9.73 -6.57 27.07
N GLU A 371 10.53 -7.53 27.48
CA GLU A 371 10.68 -7.91 28.89
C GLU A 371 11.46 -6.86 29.69
N GLU A 372 12.44 -6.20 29.08
CA GLU A 372 13.20 -5.10 29.71
C GLU A 372 12.30 -3.90 29.99
N ILE A 373 11.41 -3.55 29.08
CA ILE A 373 10.45 -2.44 29.24
C ILE A 373 9.52 -2.70 30.43
N ASN A 374 9.09 -3.95 30.65
CA ASN A 374 8.23 -4.31 31.77
C ASN A 374 8.94 -4.29 33.11
N LEU A 375 10.21 -4.75 33.19
CA LEU A 375 10.99 -4.76 34.40
C LEU A 375 11.29 -3.35 34.93
N GLU A 376 11.47 -2.39 34.07
CA GLU A 376 11.67 -0.99 34.45
C GLU A 376 10.40 -0.33 34.96
N ASN A 377 9.25 -0.64 34.36
CA ASN A 377 7.95 -0.12 34.80
C ASN A 377 7.52 -0.70 36.15
N ASP A 378 7.76 -1.99 36.40
CA ASP A 378 7.50 -2.63 37.71
C ASP A 378 8.40 -2.04 38.82
N LYS A 379 9.62 -1.60 38.49
CA LYS A 379 10.52 -0.92 39.47
C LYS A 379 10.06 0.50 39.77
N VAL A 380 9.48 1.20 38.82
CA VAL A 380 8.97 2.58 39.02
C VAL A 380 7.69 2.57 39.85
N ASP A 381 6.77 1.61 39.60
CA ASP A 381 5.53 1.48 40.38
C ASP A 381 5.82 1.01 41.84
N ASN A 382 6.76 0.11 42.05
CA ASN A 382 7.16 -0.32 43.41
C ASN A 382 7.82 0.81 44.24
N LYS A 383 8.56 1.74 43.59
CA LYS A 383 9.11 2.90 44.33
C LYS A 383 8.05 3.95 44.69
N LYS A 384 6.98 4.10 43.88
CA LYS A 384 5.83 4.99 44.19
C LYS A 384 4.91 4.45 45.26
N VAL A 385 4.84 3.11 45.43
CA VAL A 385 4.02 2.45 46.46
C VAL A 385 4.67 2.57 47.85
N LEU A 386 6.00 2.53 47.93
CA LEU A 386 6.72 2.65 49.21
C LEU A 386 6.72 4.05 49.84
N SER A 387 6.28 5.06 49.14
CA SER A 387 6.20 6.45 49.65
C SER A 387 4.79 6.89 50.11
N LYS A 388 3.77 6.02 50.06
CA LYS A 388 2.38 6.34 50.43
C LYS A 388 1.68 5.35 51.37
N ASP A 389 2.40 4.50 52.07
CA ASP A 389 1.79 3.61 53.06
C ASP A 389 1.77 4.22 54.45
N LYS A 390 0.74 5.01 54.69
CA LYS A 390 -0.01 5.06 55.97
C LYS A 390 -1.44 5.52 55.67
N GLU A 391 -2.26 4.69 55.04
CA GLU A 391 -3.71 4.66 55.24
C GLU A 391 -4.38 3.53 54.47
N LYS A 392 -4.87 2.57 55.24
CA LYS A 392 -5.98 1.60 55.07
C LYS A 392 -6.10 0.77 53.76
N ILE A 393 -5.81 -0.50 53.95
CA ILE A 393 -6.02 -1.65 53.06
C ILE A 393 -7.51 -1.86 52.80
N ASN A 394 -7.89 -1.92 51.51
CA ASN A 394 -9.11 -2.59 51.05
C ASN A 394 -8.76 -3.41 49.77
N PRO A 395 -8.91 -4.75 49.78
CA PRO A 395 -8.37 -5.60 48.73
C PRO A 395 -9.40 -5.86 47.64
N GLN A 396 -9.45 -5.05 46.61
CA GLN A 396 -10.03 -5.39 45.30
C GLN A 396 -9.79 -4.30 44.28
N LYS A 397 -8.61 -4.23 43.69
CA LYS A 397 -8.39 -3.63 42.37
C LYS A 397 -7.24 -4.34 41.66
N LYS A 398 -7.59 -5.04 40.57
CA LYS A 398 -6.61 -5.61 39.63
C LYS A 398 -5.70 -4.49 39.13
N HIS A 399 -4.38 -4.59 39.38
CA HIS A 399 -3.38 -3.62 38.90
C HIS A 399 -3.28 -3.63 37.39
N ARG A 400 -3.57 -2.49 36.78
CA ARG A 400 -3.16 -2.16 35.41
C ARG A 400 -1.76 -1.58 35.48
N THR A 401 -0.77 -2.30 34.94
CA THR A 401 0.59 -1.79 34.73
C THR A 401 0.54 -0.61 33.76
N LYS A 402 1.01 0.56 34.17
CA LYS A 402 1.21 1.71 33.29
C LYS A 402 2.62 1.61 32.68
N PHE A 403 2.68 1.42 31.38
CA PHE A 403 3.93 1.50 30.64
C PHE A 403 4.30 2.97 30.37
N LEU A 404 5.59 3.28 30.39
CA LEU A 404 6.08 4.57 29.88
C LEU A 404 6.07 4.54 28.35
N PRO A 405 5.73 5.65 27.68
CA PRO A 405 5.88 5.77 26.24
C PRO A 405 7.30 5.41 25.80
N ILE A 406 7.43 4.71 24.69
CA ILE A 406 8.71 4.32 24.10
C ILE A 406 9.61 5.54 23.84
N GLU A 407 9.02 6.69 23.54
CA GLU A 407 9.73 7.97 23.37
C GLU A 407 10.59 8.35 24.60
N ASN A 408 10.12 8.05 25.80
CA ASN A 408 10.90 8.33 27.02
C ASN A 408 12.09 7.34 27.17
N TYR A 409 11.95 6.12 26.64
CA TYR A 409 13.01 5.13 26.65
C TYR A 409 14.15 5.47 25.68
N ILE A 410 13.82 6.01 24.49
CA ILE A 410 14.81 6.41 23.49
C ILE A 410 15.62 7.63 23.93
N ASN A 411 14.94 8.63 24.50
CA ASN A 411 15.61 9.82 25.03
C ASN A 411 16.61 9.47 26.16
N PHE A 412 16.41 8.35 26.83
CA PHE A 412 17.29 7.86 27.88
C PHE A 412 18.63 7.34 27.31
N LYS A 413 18.62 6.71 26.13
CA LYS A 413 19.84 6.22 25.49
C LYS A 413 20.63 7.29 24.75
N GLU A 414 19.93 8.26 24.15
CA GLU A 414 20.58 9.30 23.38
C GLU A 414 21.26 10.37 24.24
N SER A 415 20.77 10.63 25.46
CA SER A 415 21.30 11.70 26.31
C SER A 415 22.55 11.32 27.10
N GLY A 416 22.90 10.05 27.22
CA GLY A 416 24.03 9.54 28.02
C GLY A 416 23.97 9.93 29.51
N LYS A 417 22.86 10.54 29.97
CA LYS A 417 22.66 10.94 31.35
C LYS A 417 21.78 9.93 32.06
N ILE A 418 22.32 9.32 33.08
CA ILE A 418 21.56 8.49 34.01
C ILE A 418 20.67 9.45 34.81
N PRO A 419 19.35 9.29 34.81
CA PRO A 419 18.48 10.12 35.64
C PRO A 419 18.77 9.89 37.13
N ASP A 420 18.63 10.93 37.94
CA ASP A 420 18.96 10.99 39.36
C ASP A 420 18.23 9.95 40.25
N PHE A 421 17.28 9.22 39.70
CA PHE A 421 16.58 8.13 40.44
C PHE A 421 17.21 6.73 40.27
N LEU A 422 18.33 6.62 39.53
CA LEU A 422 19.10 5.39 39.37
C LEU A 422 20.47 5.45 40.11
N ASN A 423 20.77 6.53 40.84
CA ASN A 423 21.90 6.63 41.77
C ASN A 423 21.47 6.24 43.18
#